data_39d02d10a3fd9c55f6baab0604600a6a
#
_entry.id   39d02d10a3fd9c55f6baab0604600a6a
#
_cell.length_a   1.000
_cell.length_b   1.000
_cell.length_c   1.000
_cell.angle_alpha   90.00
_cell.angle_beta   90.00
_cell.angle_gamma   90.00
#
_symmetry.space_group_name_H-M   'P 1'
#
loop_
_entity.id
_entity.type
_entity.pdbx_description
1 polymer ?
#
loop_
_entity_poly.entity_id
_entity_poly.type
_entity_poly.pdbx_seq_one_letter_code
_entity_poly.pdbx_strand_id
1 'polypeptide(L)'
;MFLSSLMALAAVLIMGVISPGPSFIYVARNAVARSRTHGLVTALGTGAGAAIFSIMAMLGLQKVLTAVPEMFIGLKVAGGLYLLWLGYKIYRGAAQQMDFAAGGMAAEHSLLKTFRDGLYTQLSNPKTALVFASIFTALLPERIPLAFYYIVPLMSFLIDVSWYSLVALVLSSARPRGVYLRMKRKIDIVTATVLGALGLRLIATSLSK
;
A
#
# COMPACT_ATOMS: atom_id res chain seq x y z
N MET A 1 4.05 -6.55 23.54
CA MET A 1 4.78 -6.69 22.26
C MET A 1 3.89 -7.08 21.09
N PHE A 2 3.12 -8.17 21.14
CA PHE A 2 2.23 -8.64 20.02
C PHE A 2 1.26 -7.55 19.51
N LEU A 3 0.44 -6.98 20.38
CA LEU A 3 -0.56 -5.96 19.99
C LEU A 3 0.09 -4.67 19.49
N SER A 4 1.17 -4.23 20.12
CA SER A 4 1.89 -3.01 19.70
C SER A 4 2.49 -3.13 18.29
N SER A 5 3.03 -4.31 17.94
CA SER A 5 3.52 -4.57 16.58
C SER A 5 2.40 -4.57 15.56
N LEU A 6 1.24 -5.19 15.87
CA LEU A 6 0.07 -5.17 14.98
C LEU A 6 -0.49 -3.76 14.78
N MET A 7 -0.59 -2.97 15.85
CA MET A 7 -1.07 -1.59 15.76
C MET A 7 -0.11 -0.71 14.94
N ALA A 8 1.19 -0.84 15.16
CA ALA A 8 2.20 -0.12 14.37
C ALA A 8 2.14 -0.52 12.89
N LEU A 9 2.03 -1.83 12.62
CA LEU A 9 1.90 -2.34 11.26
C LEU A 9 0.62 -1.82 10.58
N ALA A 10 -0.53 -1.88 11.27
CA ALA A 10 -1.79 -1.34 10.76
C ALA A 10 -1.69 0.16 10.45
N ALA A 11 -1.14 0.95 11.36
CA ALA A 11 -1.00 2.40 11.17
C ALA A 11 -0.15 2.73 9.94
N VAL A 12 0.96 2.04 9.74
CA VAL A 12 1.85 2.31 8.59
C VAL A 12 1.27 1.77 7.28
N LEU A 13 0.57 0.63 7.30
CA LEU A 13 -0.17 0.13 6.13
C LEU A 13 -1.27 1.11 5.70
N ILE A 14 -2.03 1.66 6.66
CA ILE A 14 -3.03 2.70 6.39
C ILE A 14 -2.38 3.92 5.73
N MET A 15 -1.26 4.40 6.26
CA MET A 15 -0.53 5.53 5.65
C MET A 15 -0.02 5.21 4.24
N GLY A 16 0.46 3.98 4.03
CA GLY A 16 0.94 3.53 2.73
C GLY A 16 -0.15 3.47 1.66
N VAL A 17 -1.35 2.98 2.01
CA VAL A 17 -2.48 2.84 1.07
C VAL A 17 -3.15 4.18 0.76
N ILE A 18 -3.18 5.12 1.70
CA ILE A 18 -3.77 6.46 1.53
C ILE A 18 -3.02 7.26 0.45
N SER A 19 -1.71 7.08 0.32
CA SER A 19 -0.92 7.76 -0.69
C SER A 19 -1.28 7.30 -2.10
N PRO A 20 -1.65 8.23 -3.00
CA PRO A 20 -2.01 7.89 -4.36
C PRO A 20 -0.87 7.17 -5.11
N GLY A 21 -1.22 6.10 -5.80
CA GLY A 21 -0.32 5.29 -6.61
C GLY A 21 -1.07 4.58 -7.73
N PRO A 22 -0.43 3.65 -8.46
CA PRO A 22 -1.05 2.94 -9.57
C PRO A 22 -2.39 2.29 -9.22
N SER A 23 -2.47 1.59 -8.10
CA SER A 23 -3.72 0.92 -7.65
C SER A 23 -4.83 1.94 -7.33
N PHE A 24 -4.49 3.05 -6.66
CA PHE A 24 -5.42 4.15 -6.41
C PHE A 24 -6.00 4.72 -7.71
N ILE A 25 -5.13 5.03 -8.68
CA ILE A 25 -5.55 5.59 -9.98
C ILE A 25 -6.44 4.60 -10.71
N TYR A 26 -6.11 3.32 -10.68
CA TYR A 26 -6.88 2.29 -11.37
C TYR A 26 -8.28 2.11 -10.77
N VAL A 27 -8.42 2.06 -9.44
CA VAL A 27 -9.71 2.04 -8.73
C VAL A 27 -10.53 3.28 -9.06
N ALA A 28 -9.93 4.47 -8.95
CA ALA A 28 -10.59 5.73 -9.22
C ALA A 28 -11.10 5.81 -10.67
N ARG A 29 -10.28 5.40 -11.65
CA ARG A 29 -10.69 5.36 -13.07
C ARG A 29 -11.85 4.42 -13.31
N ASN A 30 -11.82 3.20 -12.77
CA ASN A 30 -12.92 2.27 -12.91
C ASN A 30 -14.22 2.80 -12.29
N ALA A 31 -14.13 3.46 -11.13
CA ALA A 31 -15.29 4.07 -10.46
C ALA A 31 -15.87 5.26 -11.23
N VAL A 32 -15.01 6.05 -11.89
CA VAL A 32 -15.42 7.25 -12.64
C VAL A 32 -15.87 6.92 -14.07
N ALA A 33 -15.08 6.12 -14.78
CA ALA A 33 -15.28 5.87 -16.21
C ALA A 33 -16.27 4.72 -16.50
N ARG A 34 -16.47 3.80 -15.56
CA ARG A 34 -17.40 2.67 -15.73
C ARG A 34 -18.57 2.76 -14.76
N SER A 35 -18.37 2.39 -13.50
CA SER A 35 -19.39 2.47 -12.46
C SER A 35 -18.78 2.31 -11.06
N ARG A 36 -19.55 2.70 -10.03
CA ARG A 36 -19.21 2.43 -8.62
C ARG A 36 -18.92 0.95 -8.37
N THR A 37 -19.74 0.07 -8.96
CA THR A 37 -19.57 -1.38 -8.83
C THR A 37 -18.22 -1.84 -9.38
N HIS A 38 -17.79 -1.36 -10.53
CA HIS A 38 -16.47 -1.67 -11.07
C HIS A 38 -15.35 -1.14 -10.17
N GLY A 39 -15.50 0.06 -9.61
CA GLY A 39 -14.56 0.58 -8.61
C GLY A 39 -14.46 -0.30 -7.37
N LEU A 40 -15.59 -0.74 -6.80
CA LEU A 40 -15.64 -1.63 -5.64
C LEU A 40 -15.05 -3.01 -5.92
N VAL A 41 -15.36 -3.59 -7.08
CA VAL A 41 -14.79 -4.89 -7.50
C VAL A 41 -13.28 -4.78 -7.76
N THR A 42 -12.81 -3.64 -8.29
CA THR A 42 -11.37 -3.37 -8.38
C THR A 42 -10.73 -3.32 -7.00
N ALA A 43 -11.38 -2.67 -6.03
CA ALA A 43 -10.91 -2.61 -4.64
C ALA A 43 -10.79 -4.01 -3.99
N LEU A 44 -11.74 -4.91 -4.27
CA LEU A 44 -11.63 -6.31 -3.84
C LEU A 44 -10.42 -7.01 -4.47
N GLY A 45 -10.16 -6.78 -5.74
CA GLY A 45 -9.00 -7.33 -6.44
C GLY A 45 -7.67 -6.82 -5.86
N THR A 46 -7.56 -5.50 -5.62
CA THR A 46 -6.35 -4.91 -5.01
C THR A 46 -6.14 -5.41 -3.58
N GLY A 47 -7.21 -5.54 -2.80
CA GLY A 47 -7.15 -6.10 -1.45
C GLY A 47 -6.65 -7.55 -1.42
N ALA A 48 -7.13 -8.40 -2.34
CA ALA A 48 -6.61 -9.75 -2.50
C ALA A 48 -5.10 -9.74 -2.81
N GLY A 49 -4.64 -8.83 -3.66
CA GLY A 49 -3.22 -8.61 -3.94
C GLY A 49 -2.42 -8.17 -2.71
N ALA A 50 -2.99 -7.29 -1.87
CA ALA A 50 -2.36 -6.87 -0.61
C ALA A 50 -2.20 -8.02 0.38
N ALA A 51 -3.21 -8.89 0.49
CA ALA A 51 -3.13 -10.11 1.32
C ALA A 51 -2.02 -11.05 0.81
N ILE A 52 -1.93 -11.26 -0.50
CA ILE A 52 -0.86 -12.07 -1.12
C ILE A 52 0.51 -11.46 -0.82
N PHE A 53 0.70 -10.15 -0.98
CA PHE A 53 1.96 -9.48 -0.63
C PHE A 53 2.33 -9.65 0.84
N SER A 54 1.34 -9.60 1.75
CA SER A 54 1.57 -9.83 3.18
C SER A 54 2.15 -11.22 3.44
N ILE A 55 1.56 -12.25 2.82
CA ILE A 55 2.03 -13.63 2.95
C ILE A 55 3.43 -13.77 2.38
N MET A 56 3.64 -13.28 1.15
CA MET A 56 4.94 -13.34 0.48
C MET A 56 6.04 -12.63 1.27
N ALA A 57 5.75 -11.45 1.81
CA ALA A 57 6.70 -10.68 2.60
C ALA A 57 7.06 -11.37 3.92
N MET A 58 6.09 -11.96 4.62
CA MET A 58 6.36 -12.72 5.85
C MET A 58 7.15 -13.99 5.58
N LEU A 59 6.81 -14.77 4.58
CA LEU A 59 7.53 -15.99 4.22
C LEU A 59 8.95 -15.68 3.70
N GLY A 60 9.09 -14.63 2.89
CA GLY A 60 10.39 -14.17 2.40
C GLY A 60 11.28 -13.67 3.52
N LEU A 61 10.75 -12.85 4.43
CA LEU A 61 11.48 -12.34 5.58
C LEU A 61 11.95 -13.47 6.50
N GLN A 62 11.07 -14.44 6.79
CA GLN A 62 11.43 -15.59 7.63
C GLN A 62 12.56 -16.41 7.00
N LYS A 63 12.52 -16.65 5.68
CA LYS A 63 13.61 -17.37 4.98
C LYS A 63 14.93 -16.62 5.06
N VAL A 64 14.94 -15.31 4.91
CA VAL A 64 16.16 -14.50 5.03
C VAL A 64 16.72 -14.58 6.45
N LEU A 65 15.88 -14.42 7.47
CA LEU A 65 16.29 -14.49 8.87
C LEU A 65 16.92 -15.83 9.26
N THR A 66 16.42 -16.94 8.67
CA THR A 66 16.90 -18.30 9.01
C THR A 66 18.10 -18.73 8.18
N ALA A 67 18.20 -18.28 6.92
CA ALA A 67 19.26 -18.71 5.98
C ALA A 67 20.54 -17.86 6.09
N VAL A 68 20.39 -16.54 6.20
CA VAL A 68 21.53 -15.59 6.23
C VAL A 68 21.17 -14.40 7.12
N PRO A 69 21.33 -14.54 8.45
CA PRO A 69 20.96 -13.48 9.41
C PRO A 69 21.61 -12.11 9.12
N GLU A 70 22.83 -12.10 8.60
CA GLU A 70 23.58 -10.89 8.25
C GLU A 70 22.90 -10.09 7.13
N MET A 71 22.22 -10.76 6.20
CA MET A 71 21.44 -10.10 5.12
C MET A 71 20.25 -9.30 5.68
N PHE A 72 19.81 -9.61 6.89
CA PHE A 72 18.69 -8.90 7.50
C PHE A 72 19.02 -7.41 7.77
N ILE A 73 20.24 -7.12 8.17
CA ILE A 73 20.70 -5.73 8.36
C ILE A 73 20.69 -5.00 7.01
N GLY A 74 21.26 -5.63 5.98
CA GLY A 74 21.24 -5.08 4.61
C GLY A 74 19.79 -4.82 4.10
N LEU A 75 18.88 -5.76 4.37
CA LEU A 75 17.46 -5.62 3.99
C LEU A 75 16.78 -4.47 4.75
N LYS A 76 17.07 -4.30 6.05
CA LYS A 76 16.59 -3.16 6.84
C LYS A 76 17.08 -1.83 6.28
N VAL A 77 18.37 -1.72 6.00
CA VAL A 77 18.97 -0.49 5.43
C VAL A 77 18.36 -0.20 4.05
N ALA A 78 18.29 -1.18 3.17
CA ALA A 78 17.70 -1.02 1.84
C ALA A 78 16.21 -0.62 1.91
N GLY A 79 15.44 -1.26 2.81
CA GLY A 79 14.04 -0.92 3.08
C GLY A 79 13.89 0.50 3.60
N GLY A 80 14.76 0.92 4.54
CA GLY A 80 14.77 2.28 5.07
C GLY A 80 15.09 3.34 4.01
N LEU A 81 16.10 3.09 3.18
CA LEU A 81 16.45 3.96 2.05
C LEU A 81 15.29 4.06 1.04
N TYR A 82 14.62 2.94 0.77
CA TYR A 82 13.45 2.96 -0.12
C TYR A 82 12.30 3.78 0.47
N LEU A 83 12.00 3.66 1.77
CA LEU A 83 10.96 4.46 2.41
C LEU A 83 11.29 5.95 2.39
N LEU A 84 12.56 6.33 2.57
CA LEU A 84 13.02 7.72 2.42
C LEU A 84 12.82 8.23 0.99
N TRP A 85 13.27 7.46 0.00
CA TRP A 85 13.08 7.79 -1.42
C TRP A 85 11.61 7.91 -1.79
N LEU A 86 10.76 6.98 -1.32
CA LEU A 86 9.32 7.00 -1.56
C LEU A 86 8.68 8.23 -0.92
N GLY A 87 9.02 8.55 0.33
CA GLY A 87 8.57 9.76 1.01
C GLY A 87 8.95 11.02 0.22
N TYR A 88 10.20 11.12 -0.21
CA TYR A 88 10.66 12.22 -1.07
C TYR A 88 9.86 12.31 -2.38
N LYS A 89 9.64 11.18 -3.07
CA LYS A 89 8.87 11.13 -4.32
C LYS A 89 7.42 11.56 -4.12
N ILE A 90 6.78 11.14 -3.04
CA ILE A 90 5.41 11.55 -2.69
C ILE A 90 5.37 13.06 -2.41
N TYR A 91 6.31 13.57 -1.62
CA TYR A 91 6.41 14.99 -1.32
C TYR A 91 6.57 15.85 -2.60
N ARG A 92 7.47 15.45 -3.50
CA ARG A 92 7.68 16.13 -4.79
C ARG A 92 6.45 16.08 -5.69
N GLY A 93 5.69 14.97 -5.66
CA GLY A 93 4.45 14.78 -6.44
C GLY A 93 3.20 15.40 -5.79
N ALA A 94 3.29 15.94 -4.57
CA ALA A 94 2.14 16.41 -3.81
C ALA A 94 1.36 17.55 -4.48
N ALA A 95 2.04 18.40 -5.25
CA ALA A 95 1.43 19.50 -5.98
C ALA A 95 0.91 19.11 -7.38
N GLN A 96 1.19 17.89 -7.86
CA GLN A 96 0.77 17.46 -9.20
C GLN A 96 -0.72 17.14 -9.22
N GLN A 97 -1.40 17.60 -10.26
CA GLN A 97 -2.81 17.28 -10.49
C GLN A 97 -2.95 15.83 -10.96
N MET A 98 -4.03 15.18 -10.50
CA MET A 98 -4.39 13.83 -10.92
C MET A 98 -5.48 13.93 -12.00
N ASP A 99 -5.22 13.32 -13.16
CA ASP A 99 -6.21 13.17 -14.21
C ASP A 99 -6.80 11.76 -14.17
N PHE A 100 -8.11 11.69 -13.97
CA PHE A 100 -8.88 10.44 -13.98
C PHE A 100 -9.56 10.16 -15.32
N ALA A 101 -9.53 11.14 -16.25
CA ALA A 101 -10.26 11.04 -17.53
C ALA A 101 -9.43 10.41 -18.67
N ALA A 102 -8.11 10.34 -18.54
CA ALA A 102 -7.23 9.87 -19.61
C ALA A 102 -7.34 8.34 -19.79
N GLY A 103 -7.90 7.95 -20.91
CA GLY A 103 -8.00 6.58 -21.40
C GLY A 103 -9.45 6.11 -21.52
N GLY A 104 -10.00 6.15 -22.73
CA GLY A 104 -11.30 5.56 -23.07
C GLY A 104 -11.29 4.08 -22.70
N MET A 105 -12.00 3.72 -21.65
CA MET A 105 -12.18 2.33 -21.25
C MET A 105 -13.38 1.78 -22.01
N ALA A 106 -13.20 0.69 -22.75
CA ALA A 106 -14.27 -0.01 -23.44
C ALA A 106 -15.44 -0.32 -22.49
N ALA A 107 -16.67 -0.12 -22.97
CA ALA A 107 -17.88 -0.12 -22.16
C ALA A 107 -18.21 -1.48 -21.50
N GLU A 108 -17.79 -2.59 -22.10
CA GLU A 108 -18.11 -3.93 -21.59
C GLU A 108 -16.91 -4.62 -20.95
N HIS A 109 -16.84 -4.53 -19.62
CA HIS A 109 -15.94 -5.36 -18.82
C HIS A 109 -16.74 -6.16 -17.81
N SER A 110 -16.59 -7.48 -17.82
CA SER A 110 -17.18 -8.32 -16.78
C SER A 110 -16.59 -7.99 -15.41
N LEU A 111 -17.39 -8.14 -14.36
CA LEU A 111 -16.91 -7.88 -12.99
C LEU A 111 -15.75 -8.80 -12.62
N LEU A 112 -15.74 -10.05 -13.10
CA LEU A 112 -14.63 -10.98 -12.90
C LEU A 112 -13.34 -10.46 -13.52
N LYS A 113 -13.40 -9.93 -14.75
CA LYS A 113 -12.23 -9.31 -15.38
C LYS A 113 -11.76 -8.09 -14.60
N THR A 114 -12.69 -7.26 -14.13
CA THR A 114 -12.38 -6.09 -13.29
C THR A 114 -11.66 -6.49 -11.99
N PHE A 115 -12.12 -7.56 -11.34
CA PHE A 115 -11.44 -8.10 -10.16
C PHE A 115 -10.01 -8.57 -10.48
N ARG A 116 -9.85 -9.37 -11.53
CA ARG A 116 -8.53 -9.87 -11.96
C ARG A 116 -7.58 -8.74 -12.33
N ASP A 117 -8.06 -7.75 -13.04
CA ASP A 117 -7.25 -6.59 -13.43
C ASP A 117 -6.84 -5.76 -12.19
N GLY A 118 -7.72 -5.63 -11.18
CA GLY A 118 -7.39 -5.04 -9.87
C GLY A 118 -6.30 -5.84 -9.13
N LEU A 119 -6.45 -7.16 -9.09
CA LEU A 119 -5.47 -8.06 -8.50
C LEU A 119 -4.10 -7.95 -9.21
N TYR A 120 -4.08 -8.01 -10.52
CA TYR A 120 -2.83 -7.87 -11.30
C TYR A 120 -2.22 -6.48 -11.14
N THR A 121 -3.03 -5.42 -11.12
CA THR A 121 -2.55 -4.06 -10.87
C THR A 121 -1.84 -3.97 -9.52
N GLN A 122 -2.39 -4.59 -8.48
CA GLN A 122 -1.77 -4.59 -7.15
C GLN A 122 -0.49 -5.44 -7.14
N LEU A 123 -0.52 -6.65 -7.68
CA LEU A 123 0.64 -7.56 -7.71
C LEU A 123 1.79 -7.05 -8.59
N SER A 124 1.47 -6.28 -9.64
CA SER A 124 2.46 -5.64 -10.50
C SER A 124 2.90 -4.25 -9.98
N ASN A 125 2.37 -3.79 -8.85
CA ASN A 125 2.65 -2.46 -8.34
C ASN A 125 3.98 -2.46 -7.55
N PRO A 126 5.07 -1.89 -8.10
CA PRO A 126 6.36 -1.88 -7.42
C PRO A 126 6.33 -1.07 -6.13
N LYS A 127 5.48 -0.02 -6.04
CA LYS A 127 5.27 0.73 -4.80
C LYS A 127 4.78 -0.20 -3.69
N THR A 128 3.75 -1.01 -3.97
CA THR A 128 3.16 -1.93 -2.98
C THR A 128 4.18 -2.99 -2.57
N ALA A 129 4.84 -3.64 -3.52
CA ALA A 129 5.83 -4.68 -3.24
C ALA A 129 6.93 -4.18 -2.29
N LEU A 130 7.52 -3.03 -2.61
CA LEU A 130 8.62 -2.47 -1.83
C LEU A 130 8.16 -1.87 -0.50
N VAL A 131 6.95 -1.29 -0.44
CA VAL A 131 6.35 -0.82 0.83
C VAL A 131 6.13 -1.99 1.77
N PHE A 132 5.53 -3.09 1.31
CA PHE A 132 5.33 -4.28 2.13
C PHE A 132 6.66 -4.88 2.61
N ALA A 133 7.64 -5.05 1.73
CA ALA A 133 8.96 -5.55 2.09
C ALA A 133 9.61 -4.67 3.18
N SER A 134 9.60 -3.34 2.99
CA SER A 134 10.23 -2.38 3.90
C SER A 134 9.52 -2.31 5.25
N ILE A 135 8.18 -2.21 5.27
CA ILE A 135 7.38 -2.11 6.48
C ILE A 135 7.49 -3.40 7.31
N PHE A 136 7.45 -4.55 6.65
CA PHE A 136 7.52 -5.83 7.34
C PHE A 136 8.91 -6.06 7.93
N THR A 137 9.96 -5.69 7.20
CA THR A 137 11.33 -5.73 7.72
C THR A 137 11.52 -4.79 8.92
N ALA A 138 10.81 -3.65 8.93
CA ALA A 138 10.90 -2.65 10.00
C ALA A 138 10.15 -3.03 11.27
N LEU A 139 8.98 -3.68 11.15
CA LEU A 139 7.99 -3.79 12.22
C LEU A 139 7.68 -5.22 12.65
N LEU A 140 7.96 -6.23 11.82
CA LEU A 140 7.76 -7.62 12.23
C LEU A 140 8.83 -8.07 13.22
N PRO A 141 8.45 -8.87 14.23
CA PRO A 141 9.42 -9.48 15.14
C PRO A 141 10.28 -10.51 14.39
N GLU A 142 11.51 -10.74 14.87
CA GLU A 142 12.43 -11.75 14.30
C GLU A 142 11.81 -13.15 14.28
N ARG A 143 11.06 -13.50 15.33
CA ARG A 143 10.23 -14.72 15.34
C ARG A 143 8.79 -14.33 15.10
N ILE A 144 8.28 -14.63 13.91
CA ILE A 144 6.91 -14.31 13.51
C ILE A 144 5.95 -15.33 14.15
N PRO A 145 5.05 -14.90 15.06
CA PRO A 145 4.07 -15.80 15.65
C PRO A 145 3.13 -16.37 14.58
N LEU A 146 2.68 -17.62 14.74
CA LEU A 146 1.77 -18.27 13.80
C LEU A 146 0.51 -17.44 13.51
N ALA A 147 -0.03 -16.78 14.54
CA ALA A 147 -1.21 -15.92 14.40
C ALA A 147 -1.02 -14.78 13.39
N PHE A 148 0.20 -14.27 13.19
CA PHE A 148 0.47 -13.22 12.21
C PHE A 148 0.18 -13.67 10.78
N TYR A 149 0.43 -14.95 10.44
CA TYR A 149 0.18 -15.48 9.10
C TYR A 149 -1.30 -15.49 8.71
N TYR A 150 -2.20 -15.34 9.67
CA TYR A 150 -3.65 -15.21 9.43
C TYR A 150 -4.12 -13.76 9.63
N ILE A 151 -3.69 -13.12 10.72
CA ILE A 151 -4.17 -11.78 11.10
C ILE A 151 -3.66 -10.72 10.12
N VAL A 152 -2.37 -10.77 9.75
CA VAL A 152 -1.76 -9.71 8.94
C VAL A 152 -2.27 -9.69 7.50
N PRO A 153 -2.42 -10.83 6.79
CA PRO A 153 -3.05 -10.83 5.47
C PRO A 153 -4.51 -10.36 5.49
N LEU A 154 -5.30 -10.80 6.48
CA LEU A 154 -6.68 -10.35 6.65
C LEU A 154 -6.73 -8.84 6.93
N MET A 155 -5.88 -8.34 7.81
CA MET A 155 -5.77 -6.92 8.13
C MET A 155 -5.36 -6.11 6.89
N SER A 156 -4.37 -6.56 6.13
CA SER A 156 -3.94 -5.91 4.89
C SER A 156 -5.05 -5.88 3.85
N PHE A 157 -5.78 -6.99 3.69
CA PHE A 157 -6.97 -7.07 2.83
C PHE A 157 -8.02 -6.04 3.25
N LEU A 158 -8.40 -6.03 4.53
CA LEU A 158 -9.45 -5.15 5.03
C LEU A 158 -9.08 -3.67 4.93
N ILE A 159 -7.83 -3.31 5.24
CA ILE A 159 -7.33 -1.94 5.10
C ILE A 159 -7.41 -1.48 3.64
N ASP A 160 -6.89 -2.29 2.71
CA ASP A 160 -6.84 -1.98 1.29
C ASP A 160 -8.25 -1.87 0.70
N VAL A 161 -9.10 -2.88 0.92
CA VAL A 161 -10.50 -2.88 0.47
C VAL A 161 -11.29 -1.72 1.04
N SER A 162 -11.16 -1.44 2.34
CA SER A 162 -11.89 -0.34 2.99
C SER A 162 -11.50 1.00 2.38
N TRP A 163 -10.19 1.25 2.24
CA TRP A 163 -9.70 2.50 1.66
C TRP A 163 -10.11 2.66 0.19
N TYR A 164 -9.87 1.65 -0.64
CA TYR A 164 -10.20 1.76 -2.06
C TYR A 164 -11.69 1.70 -2.36
N SER A 165 -12.50 1.06 -1.51
CA SER A 165 -13.96 1.18 -1.58
C SER A 165 -14.42 2.61 -1.27
N LEU A 166 -13.84 3.24 -0.24
CA LEU A 166 -14.09 4.64 0.04
C LEU A 166 -13.70 5.53 -1.15
N VAL A 167 -12.53 5.30 -1.74
CA VAL A 167 -12.06 5.99 -2.94
C VAL A 167 -13.05 5.83 -4.10
N ALA A 168 -13.52 4.60 -4.37
CA ALA A 168 -14.48 4.31 -5.42
C ALA A 168 -15.81 5.05 -5.22
N LEU A 169 -16.33 5.05 -3.99
CA LEU A 169 -17.59 5.71 -3.64
C LEU A 169 -17.47 7.23 -3.72
N VAL A 170 -16.40 7.78 -3.16
CA VAL A 170 -16.18 9.24 -3.09
C VAL A 170 -15.88 9.82 -4.47
N LEU A 171 -14.97 9.20 -5.22
CA LEU A 171 -14.51 9.76 -6.50
C LEU A 171 -15.48 9.51 -7.66
N SER A 172 -16.43 8.58 -7.52
CA SER A 172 -17.50 8.41 -8.50
C SER A 172 -18.43 9.63 -8.62
N SER A 173 -18.42 10.52 -7.63
CA SER A 173 -19.24 11.75 -7.60
C SER A 173 -18.36 13.00 -7.74
N ALA A 174 -18.79 13.98 -8.55
CA ALA A 174 -17.98 15.16 -8.89
C ALA A 174 -17.63 16.04 -7.67
N ARG A 175 -18.61 16.31 -6.77
CA ARG A 175 -18.38 17.17 -5.58
C ARG A 175 -17.36 16.58 -4.60
N PRO A 176 -17.49 15.33 -4.09
CA PRO A 176 -16.51 14.72 -3.21
C PRO A 176 -15.13 14.58 -3.87
N ARG A 177 -15.07 14.28 -5.17
CA ARG A 177 -13.82 14.25 -5.94
C ARG A 177 -13.08 15.57 -5.87
N GLY A 178 -13.78 16.70 -6.05
CA GLY A 178 -13.19 18.04 -5.94
C GLY A 178 -12.64 18.33 -4.55
N VAL A 179 -13.29 17.85 -3.48
CA VAL A 179 -12.80 17.99 -2.09
C VAL A 179 -11.51 17.19 -1.91
N TYR A 180 -11.50 15.92 -2.34
CA TYR A 180 -10.30 15.07 -2.27
C TYR A 180 -9.10 15.70 -2.98
N LEU A 181 -9.29 16.19 -4.21
CA LEU A 181 -8.20 16.81 -4.99
C LEU A 181 -7.60 18.03 -4.28
N ARG A 182 -8.42 18.82 -3.59
CA ARG A 182 -7.95 19.95 -2.75
C ARG A 182 -7.15 19.50 -1.53
N MET A 183 -7.53 18.36 -0.92
CA MET A 183 -6.86 17.80 0.25
C MET A 183 -5.61 16.97 -0.10
N LYS A 184 -5.48 16.52 -1.34
CA LYS A 184 -4.42 15.62 -1.81
C LYS A 184 -3.02 16.07 -1.35
N ARG A 185 -2.69 17.35 -1.53
CA ARG A 185 -1.38 17.89 -1.12
C ARG A 185 -1.09 17.67 0.37
N LYS A 186 -2.08 17.90 1.25
CA LYS A 186 -1.93 17.69 2.70
C LYS A 186 -1.75 16.21 3.03
N ILE A 187 -2.55 15.36 2.41
CA ILE A 187 -2.48 13.90 2.55
C ILE A 187 -1.10 13.40 2.15
N ASP A 188 -0.60 13.80 0.99
CA ASP A 188 0.71 13.40 0.48
C ASP A 188 1.85 13.86 1.38
N ILE A 189 1.79 15.10 1.92
CA ILE A 189 2.81 15.62 2.84
C ILE A 189 2.85 14.79 4.13
N VAL A 190 1.69 14.52 4.75
CA VAL A 190 1.60 13.70 5.97
C VAL A 190 2.17 12.30 5.70
N THR A 191 1.75 11.67 4.61
CA THR A 191 2.24 10.33 4.22
C THR A 191 3.76 10.32 4.00
N ALA A 192 4.28 11.30 3.27
CA ALA A 192 5.71 11.45 3.02
C ALA A 192 6.51 11.59 4.32
N THR A 193 6.00 12.38 5.28
CA THR A 193 6.64 12.58 6.58
C THR A 193 6.67 11.28 7.39
N VAL A 194 5.55 10.54 7.46
CA VAL A 194 5.48 9.27 8.22
C VAL A 194 6.40 8.21 7.61
N LEU A 195 6.38 8.04 6.29
CA LEU A 195 7.26 7.08 5.61
C LEU A 195 8.73 7.46 5.73
N GLY A 196 9.05 8.75 5.63
CA GLY A 196 10.42 9.25 5.84
C GLY A 196 10.92 9.00 7.27
N ALA A 197 10.10 9.31 8.27
CA ALA A 197 10.44 9.04 9.68
C ALA A 197 10.64 7.55 9.95
N LEU A 198 9.79 6.68 9.39
CA LEU A 198 9.95 5.23 9.51
C LEU A 198 11.24 4.75 8.83
N GLY A 199 11.56 5.27 7.65
CA GLY A 199 12.81 4.97 6.94
C GLY A 199 14.05 5.34 7.74
N LEU A 200 14.09 6.55 8.32
CA LEU A 200 15.17 6.99 9.20
C LEU A 200 15.31 6.09 10.43
N ARG A 201 14.20 5.78 11.10
CA ARG A 201 14.20 4.88 12.27
C ARG A 201 14.74 3.50 11.90
N LEU A 202 14.34 2.95 10.76
CA LEU A 202 14.78 1.63 10.31
C LEU A 202 16.29 1.59 10.07
N ILE A 203 16.86 2.62 9.45
CA ILE A 203 18.31 2.74 9.23
C ILE A 203 19.04 2.90 10.59
N ALA A 204 18.60 3.83 11.42
CA ALA A 204 19.23 4.09 12.71
C ALA A 204 19.28 2.84 13.60
N THR A 205 18.16 2.11 13.71
CA THR A 205 18.09 0.85 14.49
C THR A 205 18.88 -0.31 13.88
N SER A 206 19.26 -0.22 12.62
CA SER A 206 20.07 -1.25 11.95
C SER A 206 21.56 -1.04 12.16
N LEU A 207 21.98 0.21 12.38
CA LEU A 207 23.38 0.59 12.59
C LEU A 207 23.79 0.65 14.08
N SER A 208 22.81 0.62 14.98
CA SER A 208 23.05 0.68 16.44
C SER A 208 23.25 -0.69 17.09
N LYS A 209 23.38 -1.75 16.30
CA LYS A 209 23.80 -3.09 16.72
C LYS A 209 25.18 -3.37 16.14
#